data_8af9186c11b0f2af9c25ff219519893e
#
_entry.id   8af9186c11b0f2af9c25ff219519893e
#
_cell.length_a   1.000
_cell.length_b   1.000
_cell.length_c   1.000
_cell.angle_alpha   90.00
_cell.angle_beta   90.00
_cell.angle_gamma   90.00
#
_symmetry.space_group_name_H-M   'P 1'
#
loop_
_entity.id
_entity.type
_entity.pdbx_description
1 polymer ?
#
loop_
_entity_poly.entity_id
_entity_poly.type
_entity_poly.pdbx_seq_one_letter_code
_entity_poly.pdbx_strand_id
1 'polypeptide(L)'
;MGRMIVKGKEFTAARVCGGESAPEVYAASELRKYLGRLGVPEGDGALVTIRADAAAGPTVGRDGYAVTAGEDGYVTITGGNGRGTIYGVYALLERCAGVRFYMPGVEKLGTGDVEIGEDFSHTPIFEMRQSDWKCGNGSADWCVKNGINQRELPKEMGGHVKYGGFVHTIGSLAGIPWDKQPCFSDPAVLEKTIAGVRAILEKDPDVKIVSVSQNDNQNYCTCEKCRAVDEEEGSHMGTLLRFVNAVAANIAEDYPDVVIDTLAYQYTRKAPKITRPLPNVCIRLCSIECCFSHPLDDPSCPVNAAFFRDIVEWNRICNRIYIWDYVTCFPHYIPTFPNFGVLRKNMRFFAEHGVKGMYPEGNYQSVQSGEFGELRCYLLAKLMMDPMMSETEYNTCMDDFLEGYYGAGWRYIRSYIDWTVAEAAGAHMNIWNPPFSTIPQEKYAAMEETFDLWWDKAEELAGDRTEAVRRSRLQ
;
A
#
# COMPACT_ATOMS: atom_id res chain seq x y z
N MET A 1 -14.76 15.07 -30.22
CA MET A 1 -14.14 13.85 -30.73
C MET A 1 -12.71 13.86 -30.20
N GLY A 2 -12.34 12.89 -29.40
CA GLY A 2 -11.01 12.87 -28.81
C GLY A 2 -9.92 12.53 -29.84
N ARG A 3 -8.70 12.93 -29.56
CA ARG A 3 -7.54 12.70 -30.43
C ARG A 3 -6.38 12.14 -29.62
N MET A 4 -5.48 11.39 -30.27
CA MET A 4 -4.15 11.15 -29.74
C MET A 4 -3.19 12.21 -30.30
N ILE A 5 -2.46 12.84 -29.38
CA ILE A 5 -1.42 13.83 -29.73
C ILE A 5 -0.09 13.22 -29.27
N VAL A 6 0.74 12.80 -30.24
CA VAL A 6 2.02 12.11 -29.98
C VAL A 6 3.15 13.01 -30.47
N LYS A 7 4.00 13.47 -29.55
CA LYS A 7 5.10 14.41 -29.86
C LYS A 7 4.62 15.63 -30.68
N GLY A 8 3.41 16.14 -30.34
CA GLY A 8 2.80 17.29 -31.02
C GLY A 8 2.07 16.97 -32.32
N LYS A 9 2.11 15.74 -32.83
CA LYS A 9 1.39 15.32 -34.04
C LYS A 9 0.04 14.73 -33.66
N GLU A 10 -1.04 15.18 -34.32
CA GLU A 10 -2.41 14.76 -34.07
C GLU A 10 -2.80 13.54 -34.88
N PHE A 11 -3.52 12.61 -34.23
CA PHE A 11 -4.10 11.41 -34.83
C PHE A 11 -5.56 11.30 -34.39
N THR A 12 -6.46 11.12 -35.35
CA THR A 12 -7.92 11.03 -35.12
C THR A 12 -8.38 9.60 -34.77
N ALA A 13 -7.49 8.63 -34.85
CA ALA A 13 -7.73 7.23 -34.49
C ALA A 13 -6.48 6.61 -33.88
N ALA A 14 -6.63 5.48 -33.20
CA ALA A 14 -5.52 4.69 -32.69
C ALA A 14 -5.74 3.20 -32.90
N ARG A 15 -4.66 2.49 -33.25
CA ARG A 15 -4.61 1.04 -33.25
C ARG A 15 -3.84 0.56 -32.03
N VAL A 16 -4.44 -0.28 -31.19
CA VAL A 16 -3.80 -0.84 -29.99
C VAL A 16 -3.49 -2.31 -30.24
N CYS A 17 -2.23 -2.69 -30.09
CA CYS A 17 -1.74 -4.06 -30.22
C CYS A 17 -1.18 -4.52 -28.85
N GLY A 18 -1.77 -5.55 -28.26
CA GLY A 18 -1.21 -6.26 -27.10
C GLY A 18 -0.34 -7.42 -27.51
N GLY A 19 0.50 -7.92 -26.61
CA GLY A 19 1.17 -9.20 -26.75
C GLY A 19 0.20 -10.39 -26.57
N GLU A 20 0.76 -11.60 -26.42
CA GLU A 20 -0.05 -12.83 -26.36
C GLU A 20 -0.42 -13.26 -24.95
N SER A 21 0.26 -12.76 -23.92
CA SER A 21 -0.04 -13.11 -22.53
C SER A 21 -1.35 -12.51 -22.06
N ALA A 22 -2.05 -13.20 -21.14
CA ALA A 22 -3.33 -12.73 -20.62
C ALA A 22 -3.27 -11.30 -20.04
N PRO A 23 -2.22 -10.89 -19.28
CA PRO A 23 -2.09 -9.49 -18.83
C PRO A 23 -1.90 -8.47 -19.96
N GLU A 24 -1.17 -8.81 -21.04
CA GLU A 24 -0.98 -7.92 -22.19
C GLU A 24 -2.30 -7.73 -22.97
N VAL A 25 -3.05 -8.84 -23.14
CA VAL A 25 -4.39 -8.80 -23.76
C VAL A 25 -5.33 -7.94 -22.92
N TYR A 26 -5.33 -8.12 -21.59
CA TYR A 26 -6.13 -7.30 -20.68
C TYR A 26 -5.73 -5.83 -20.75
N ALA A 27 -4.44 -5.50 -20.68
CA ALA A 27 -3.93 -4.15 -20.81
C ALA A 27 -4.38 -3.47 -22.12
N ALA A 28 -4.28 -4.19 -23.24
CA ALA A 28 -4.73 -3.68 -24.54
C ALA A 28 -6.26 -3.46 -24.58
N SER A 29 -7.05 -4.34 -23.97
CA SER A 29 -8.49 -4.20 -23.90
C SER A 29 -8.91 -2.98 -23.06
N GLU A 30 -8.24 -2.77 -21.92
CA GLU A 30 -8.50 -1.59 -21.09
C GLU A 30 -8.11 -0.29 -21.82
N LEU A 31 -6.96 -0.25 -22.49
CA LEU A 31 -6.59 0.94 -23.26
C LEU A 31 -7.63 1.24 -24.35
N ARG A 32 -8.05 0.25 -25.15
CA ARG A 32 -9.10 0.44 -26.16
C ARG A 32 -10.40 0.96 -25.56
N LYS A 33 -10.82 0.38 -24.44
CA LYS A 33 -12.03 0.78 -23.70
C LYS A 33 -11.97 2.26 -23.31
N TYR A 34 -10.87 2.73 -22.72
CA TYR A 34 -10.74 4.13 -22.31
C TYR A 34 -10.54 5.08 -23.48
N LEU A 35 -9.78 4.72 -24.51
CA LEU A 35 -9.68 5.50 -25.74
C LEU A 35 -11.07 5.69 -26.40
N GLY A 36 -11.86 4.64 -26.48
CA GLY A 36 -13.24 4.72 -26.97
C GLY A 36 -14.13 5.65 -26.13
N ARG A 37 -14.04 5.57 -24.78
CA ARG A 37 -14.76 6.48 -23.86
C ARG A 37 -14.31 7.94 -24.00
N LEU A 38 -13.04 8.18 -24.32
CA LEU A 38 -12.47 9.50 -24.60
C LEU A 38 -12.83 10.00 -26.01
N GLY A 39 -13.45 9.19 -26.84
CA GLY A 39 -13.84 9.55 -28.20
C GLY A 39 -12.74 9.37 -29.25
N VAL A 40 -11.67 8.63 -28.94
CA VAL A 40 -10.63 8.21 -29.89
C VAL A 40 -11.04 6.86 -30.49
N PRO A 41 -11.45 6.80 -31.78
CA PRO A 41 -11.90 5.55 -32.40
C PRO A 41 -10.71 4.61 -32.68
N GLU A 42 -10.99 3.31 -32.74
CA GLU A 42 -10.05 2.32 -33.26
C GLU A 42 -9.91 2.45 -34.77
N GLY A 43 -8.69 2.47 -35.28
CA GLY A 43 -8.43 2.60 -36.71
C GLY A 43 -6.98 2.96 -37.05
N ASP A 44 -6.76 3.24 -38.34
CA ASP A 44 -5.44 3.67 -38.81
C ASP A 44 -5.13 5.09 -38.31
N GLY A 45 -4.06 5.22 -37.55
CA GLY A 45 -3.66 6.46 -36.89
C GLY A 45 -2.43 6.23 -36.01
N ALA A 46 -2.46 6.64 -34.75
CA ALA A 46 -1.40 6.29 -33.83
C ALA A 46 -1.36 4.78 -33.59
N LEU A 47 -0.18 4.19 -33.47
CA LEU A 47 -0.01 2.77 -33.18
C LEU A 47 0.54 2.61 -31.77
N VAL A 48 -0.24 1.99 -30.90
CA VAL A 48 0.16 1.68 -29.53
C VAL A 48 0.44 0.19 -29.39
N THR A 49 1.67 -0.17 -29.03
CA THR A 49 2.08 -1.54 -28.74
C THR A 49 2.31 -1.75 -27.26
N ILE A 50 1.82 -2.86 -26.71
CA ILE A 50 1.93 -3.21 -25.29
C ILE A 50 2.63 -4.57 -25.18
N ARG A 51 3.72 -4.62 -24.40
CA ARG A 51 4.48 -5.84 -24.20
C ARG A 51 5.10 -5.92 -22.80
N ALA A 52 5.25 -7.13 -22.29
CA ALA A 52 6.11 -7.42 -21.15
C ALA A 52 7.53 -7.76 -21.64
N ASP A 53 8.53 -7.20 -20.99
CA ASP A 53 9.93 -7.49 -21.28
C ASP A 53 10.72 -7.54 -19.96
N ALA A 54 10.93 -8.76 -19.46
CA ALA A 54 11.71 -8.99 -18.24
C ALA A 54 13.19 -8.56 -18.37
N ALA A 55 13.68 -8.38 -19.61
CA ALA A 55 15.04 -7.95 -19.90
C ALA A 55 15.15 -6.43 -20.18
N ALA A 56 14.06 -5.66 -20.01
CA ALA A 56 14.04 -4.22 -20.29
C ALA A 56 15.03 -3.39 -19.44
N GLY A 57 15.81 -4.04 -18.58
CA GLY A 57 16.93 -3.48 -17.84
C GLY A 57 16.53 -2.81 -16.53
N PRO A 58 17.48 -2.16 -15.85
CA PRO A 58 17.27 -1.61 -14.50
C PRO A 58 16.28 -0.43 -14.47
N THR A 59 15.95 0.17 -15.62
CA THR A 59 14.98 1.26 -15.73
C THR A 59 13.53 0.79 -15.68
N VAL A 60 13.26 -0.49 -15.92
CA VAL A 60 11.93 -1.11 -15.86
C VAL A 60 12.02 -2.36 -14.99
N GLY A 61 12.08 -2.17 -13.69
CA GLY A 61 12.13 -3.27 -12.73
C GLY A 61 10.83 -4.06 -12.66
N ARG A 62 10.78 -5.04 -11.77
CA ARG A 62 9.56 -5.83 -11.52
C ARG A 62 8.39 -4.89 -11.17
N ASP A 63 7.22 -5.09 -11.78
CA ASP A 63 6.05 -4.21 -11.72
C ASP A 63 6.28 -2.80 -12.29
N GLY A 64 7.48 -2.48 -12.81
CA GLY A 64 7.78 -1.22 -13.47
C GLY A 64 7.25 -1.17 -14.90
N TYR A 65 7.22 0.04 -15.44
CA TYR A 65 6.82 0.30 -16.84
C TYR A 65 7.60 1.46 -17.45
N ALA A 66 7.66 1.47 -18.79
CA ALA A 66 8.08 2.61 -19.60
C ALA A 66 7.06 2.86 -20.71
N VAL A 67 6.80 4.13 -20.98
CA VAL A 67 6.02 4.61 -22.11
C VAL A 67 6.93 5.45 -22.98
N THR A 68 7.16 5.02 -24.22
CA THR A 68 8.01 5.72 -25.20
C THR A 68 7.18 6.06 -26.43
N ALA A 69 7.46 7.20 -27.03
CA ALA A 69 6.71 7.72 -28.17
C ALA A 69 7.64 8.26 -29.27
N GLY A 70 7.36 7.91 -30.52
CA GLY A 70 8.04 8.40 -31.71
C GLY A 70 7.24 9.47 -32.44
N GLU A 71 7.93 10.34 -33.20
CA GLU A 71 7.33 11.39 -34.04
C GLU A 71 6.44 10.82 -35.15
N ASP A 72 6.58 9.55 -35.48
CA ASP A 72 5.77 8.82 -36.46
C ASP A 72 4.40 8.36 -35.92
N GLY A 73 4.13 8.60 -34.61
CA GLY A 73 2.91 8.20 -33.93
C GLY A 73 2.97 6.78 -33.32
N TYR A 74 4.13 6.16 -33.31
CA TYR A 74 4.35 4.92 -32.56
C TYR A 74 4.48 5.20 -31.08
N VAL A 75 3.71 4.45 -30.27
CA VAL A 75 3.79 4.47 -28.81
C VAL A 75 4.04 3.04 -28.32
N THR A 76 5.02 2.85 -27.46
CA THR A 76 5.28 1.54 -26.86
C THR A 76 5.12 1.64 -25.36
N ILE A 77 4.32 0.74 -24.79
CA ILE A 77 4.19 0.51 -23.36
C ILE A 77 4.91 -0.80 -23.03
N THR A 78 6.03 -0.69 -22.33
CA THR A 78 6.84 -1.85 -21.93
C THR A 78 6.73 -2.04 -20.42
N GLY A 79 6.25 -3.20 -19.95
CA GLY A 79 6.25 -3.57 -18.53
C GLY A 79 7.39 -4.54 -18.20
N GLY A 80 7.96 -4.46 -17.00
CA GLY A 80 8.94 -5.43 -16.51
C GLY A 80 8.32 -6.82 -16.25
N ASN A 81 7.00 -6.88 -16.17
CA ASN A 81 6.17 -8.10 -16.12
C ASN A 81 4.73 -7.77 -16.55
N GLY A 82 3.82 -8.76 -16.44
CA GLY A 82 2.41 -8.57 -16.83
C GLY A 82 1.70 -7.47 -16.03
N ARG A 83 1.99 -7.29 -14.73
CA ARG A 83 1.43 -6.15 -13.96
C ARG A 83 1.99 -4.82 -14.44
N GLY A 84 3.29 -4.76 -14.71
CA GLY A 84 3.93 -3.56 -15.23
C GLY A 84 3.30 -3.07 -16.53
N THR A 85 2.90 -3.97 -17.45
CA THR A 85 2.19 -3.55 -18.67
C THR A 85 0.86 -2.87 -18.37
N ILE A 86 0.10 -3.43 -17.43
CA ILE A 86 -1.20 -2.88 -17.03
C ILE A 86 -1.03 -1.53 -16.34
N TYR A 87 -0.05 -1.41 -15.44
CA TYR A 87 0.27 -0.15 -14.77
C TYR A 87 0.73 0.94 -15.75
N GLY A 88 1.48 0.57 -16.80
CA GLY A 88 1.86 1.47 -17.87
C GLY A 88 0.67 2.03 -18.63
N VAL A 89 -0.36 1.21 -18.90
CA VAL A 89 -1.60 1.65 -19.51
C VAL A 89 -2.34 2.65 -18.63
N TYR A 90 -2.54 2.34 -17.33
CA TYR A 90 -3.23 3.26 -16.44
C TYR A 90 -2.44 4.54 -16.19
N ALA A 91 -1.10 4.47 -16.11
CA ALA A 91 -0.26 5.64 -16.01
C ALA A 91 -0.35 6.54 -17.26
N LEU A 92 -0.42 5.96 -18.45
CA LEU A 92 -0.67 6.72 -19.68
C LEU A 92 -2.03 7.42 -19.61
N LEU A 93 -3.08 6.72 -19.21
CA LEU A 93 -4.42 7.31 -19.09
C LEU A 93 -4.47 8.42 -18.01
N GLU A 94 -3.83 8.23 -16.86
CA GLU A 94 -3.79 9.24 -15.81
C GLU A 94 -2.97 10.46 -16.21
N ARG A 95 -1.77 10.25 -16.77
CA ARG A 95 -0.82 11.32 -17.07
C ARG A 95 -1.16 12.07 -18.36
N CYS A 96 -1.58 11.34 -19.39
CA CYS A 96 -1.72 11.87 -20.74
C CYS A 96 -3.16 12.21 -21.13
N ALA A 97 -4.17 11.68 -20.41
CA ALA A 97 -5.58 11.93 -20.69
C ALA A 97 -6.35 12.51 -19.51
N GLY A 98 -5.73 12.65 -18.34
CA GLY A 98 -6.38 13.19 -17.13
C GLY A 98 -7.44 12.26 -16.53
N VAL A 99 -7.43 10.97 -16.88
CA VAL A 99 -8.31 9.96 -16.27
C VAL A 99 -7.92 9.78 -14.79
N ARG A 100 -8.91 9.55 -13.94
CA ARG A 100 -8.67 9.24 -12.51
C ARG A 100 -9.57 8.10 -12.06
N PHE A 101 -9.03 7.26 -11.17
CA PHE A 101 -9.69 6.08 -10.61
C PHE A 101 -9.81 6.23 -9.09
N TYR A 102 -10.73 7.09 -8.63
CA TYR A 102 -10.82 7.49 -7.22
C TYR A 102 -11.22 6.33 -6.31
N MET A 103 -12.38 5.74 -6.56
CA MET A 103 -12.91 4.60 -5.80
C MET A 103 -13.65 3.64 -6.75
N PRO A 104 -13.99 2.42 -6.31
CA PRO A 104 -14.80 1.54 -7.12
C PRO A 104 -16.07 2.23 -7.63
N GLY A 105 -16.22 2.30 -8.97
CA GLY A 105 -17.35 2.96 -9.62
C GLY A 105 -17.26 4.50 -9.65
N VAL A 106 -16.21 5.12 -9.13
CA VAL A 106 -16.02 6.57 -9.15
C VAL A 106 -14.76 6.93 -9.94
N GLU A 107 -14.95 7.38 -11.17
CA GLU A 107 -13.88 7.73 -12.12
C GLU A 107 -14.12 9.12 -12.71
N LYS A 108 -13.02 9.79 -13.12
CA LYS A 108 -13.02 11.00 -13.96
C LYS A 108 -12.41 10.65 -15.30
N LEU A 109 -13.07 10.99 -16.40
CA LEU A 109 -12.61 10.63 -17.75
C LEU A 109 -11.59 11.61 -18.35
N GLY A 110 -11.40 12.78 -17.81
CA GLY A 110 -10.53 13.78 -18.43
C GLY A 110 -11.18 14.52 -19.62
N THR A 111 -10.35 15.19 -20.44
CA THR A 111 -10.79 16.17 -21.45
C THR A 111 -11.05 15.60 -22.85
N GLY A 112 -10.82 14.33 -23.09
CA GLY A 112 -11.02 13.66 -24.38
C GLY A 112 -9.75 13.47 -25.20
N ASP A 113 -8.80 14.40 -25.21
CA ASP A 113 -7.51 14.23 -25.89
C ASP A 113 -6.51 13.43 -25.02
N VAL A 114 -5.66 12.63 -25.67
CA VAL A 114 -4.58 11.86 -25.06
C VAL A 114 -3.25 12.43 -25.55
N GLU A 115 -2.56 13.23 -24.72
CA GLU A 115 -1.36 13.95 -25.10
C GLU A 115 -0.09 13.30 -24.55
N ILE A 116 0.74 12.72 -25.44
CA ILE A 116 2.02 12.08 -25.12
C ILE A 116 3.15 12.95 -25.65
N GLY A 117 3.55 13.95 -24.86
CA GLY A 117 4.62 14.90 -25.24
C GLY A 117 6.02 14.35 -24.98
N GLU A 118 6.19 13.58 -23.91
CA GLU A 118 7.48 13.07 -23.45
C GLU A 118 7.40 11.59 -23.11
N ASP A 119 8.55 10.91 -23.20
CA ASP A 119 8.71 9.55 -22.68
C ASP A 119 8.73 9.57 -21.16
N PHE A 120 8.19 8.54 -20.54
CA PHE A 120 8.24 8.41 -19.09
C PHE A 120 8.30 6.95 -18.64
N SER A 121 8.85 6.74 -17.47
CA SER A 121 8.94 5.41 -16.85
C SER A 121 8.79 5.53 -15.35
N HIS A 122 8.39 4.42 -14.72
CA HIS A 122 8.33 4.32 -13.27
C HIS A 122 8.53 2.87 -12.83
N THR A 123 9.25 2.68 -11.74
CA THR A 123 9.38 1.40 -11.06
C THR A 123 9.02 1.58 -9.60
N PRO A 124 7.94 0.97 -9.09
CA PRO A 124 7.58 1.08 -7.69
C PRO A 124 8.70 0.56 -6.78
N ILE A 125 9.05 1.35 -5.74
CA ILE A 125 10.05 0.97 -4.75
C ILE A 125 9.55 -0.22 -3.93
N PHE A 126 8.26 -0.24 -3.59
CA PHE A 126 7.66 -1.32 -2.82
C PHE A 126 7.21 -2.46 -3.74
N GLU A 127 7.79 -3.65 -3.54
CA GLU A 127 7.45 -4.87 -4.28
C GLU A 127 6.12 -5.48 -3.83
N MET A 128 5.71 -5.25 -2.57
CA MET A 128 4.42 -5.64 -2.01
C MET A 128 3.66 -4.40 -1.55
N ARG A 129 2.45 -4.25 -2.06
CA ARG A 129 1.58 -3.09 -1.81
C ARG A 129 0.17 -3.59 -1.52
N GLN A 130 -0.22 -3.46 -0.27
CA GLN A 130 -1.57 -3.75 0.18
C GLN A 130 -2.06 -2.62 1.07
N SER A 131 -3.28 -2.18 0.86
CA SER A 131 -4.02 -1.35 1.81
C SER A 131 -5.15 -2.19 2.40
N ASP A 132 -5.40 -2.12 3.70
CA ASP A 132 -6.47 -2.89 4.32
C ASP A 132 -7.78 -2.09 4.45
N TRP A 133 -8.03 -1.21 3.49
CA TRP A 133 -9.26 -0.46 3.38
C TRP A 133 -10.26 -1.21 2.50
N LYS A 134 -11.31 -1.78 3.10
CA LYS A 134 -12.30 -2.59 2.38
C LYS A 134 -13.03 -1.82 1.27
N CYS A 135 -13.15 -0.50 1.39
CA CYS A 135 -13.75 0.36 0.38
C CYS A 135 -13.02 0.29 -0.98
N GLY A 136 -11.71 0.12 -1.00
CA GLY A 136 -10.89 -0.07 -2.21
C GLY A 136 -10.58 -1.54 -2.47
N ASN A 137 -10.04 -2.24 -1.46
CA ASN A 137 -9.60 -3.63 -1.57
C ASN A 137 -10.70 -4.64 -1.93
N GLY A 138 -11.97 -4.29 -1.73
CA GLY A 138 -13.10 -5.10 -2.15
C GLY A 138 -13.28 -5.23 -3.66
N SER A 139 -12.53 -4.43 -4.45
CA SER A 139 -12.61 -4.39 -5.91
C SER A 139 -11.26 -4.71 -6.56
N ALA A 140 -11.17 -5.84 -7.27
CA ALA A 140 -9.99 -6.19 -8.05
C ALA A 140 -9.69 -5.15 -9.14
N ASP A 141 -10.72 -4.61 -9.81
CA ASP A 141 -10.61 -3.55 -10.81
C ASP A 141 -9.97 -2.29 -10.21
N TRP A 142 -10.43 -1.84 -9.05
CA TRP A 142 -9.83 -0.69 -8.37
C TRP A 142 -8.39 -0.98 -7.92
N CYS A 143 -8.12 -2.16 -7.38
CA CYS A 143 -6.78 -2.55 -6.93
C CYS A 143 -5.76 -2.47 -8.07
N VAL A 144 -6.06 -3.06 -9.23
CA VAL A 144 -5.11 -3.08 -10.35
C VAL A 144 -4.91 -1.68 -10.94
N LYS A 145 -5.95 -0.83 -10.99
CA LYS A 145 -5.87 0.57 -11.45
C LYS A 145 -5.02 1.45 -10.53
N ASN A 146 -4.96 1.12 -9.24
CA ASN A 146 -4.23 1.89 -8.24
C ASN A 146 -2.94 1.19 -7.74
N GLY A 147 -2.46 0.16 -8.43
CA GLY A 147 -1.17 -0.46 -8.15
C GLY A 147 -1.11 -1.37 -6.93
N ILE A 148 -2.24 -1.75 -6.33
CA ILE A 148 -2.31 -2.73 -5.25
C ILE A 148 -2.08 -4.13 -5.82
N ASN A 149 -1.10 -4.88 -5.27
CA ASN A 149 -0.67 -6.15 -5.84
C ASN A 149 -0.67 -7.35 -4.88
N GLN A 150 -1.14 -7.17 -3.64
CA GLN A 150 -1.19 -8.27 -2.67
C GLN A 150 -2.61 -8.82 -2.47
N ARG A 151 -3.66 -8.10 -2.87
CA ARG A 151 -5.03 -8.65 -2.90
C ARG A 151 -5.17 -9.70 -3.99
N GLU A 152 -6.13 -10.60 -3.83
CA GLU A 152 -6.44 -11.62 -4.82
C GLU A 152 -6.86 -10.95 -6.14
N LEU A 153 -5.99 -11.06 -7.12
CA LEU A 153 -6.20 -10.54 -8.47
C LEU A 153 -6.18 -11.69 -9.46
N PRO A 154 -7.10 -11.72 -10.44
CA PRO A 154 -7.08 -12.68 -11.55
C PRO A 154 -5.75 -12.67 -12.31
N LYS A 155 -5.39 -13.80 -12.93
CA LYS A 155 -4.12 -13.92 -13.68
C LYS A 155 -4.06 -12.95 -14.86
N GLU A 156 -5.18 -12.70 -15.52
CA GLU A 156 -5.30 -11.70 -16.59
C GLU A 156 -5.05 -10.27 -16.12
N MET A 157 -5.33 -9.95 -14.86
CA MET A 157 -4.99 -8.68 -14.22
C MET A 157 -3.54 -8.65 -13.67
N GLY A 158 -2.70 -9.59 -14.08
CA GLY A 158 -1.30 -9.69 -13.68
C GLY A 158 -1.05 -10.51 -12.42
N GLY A 159 -2.11 -11.10 -11.82
CA GLY A 159 -2.00 -11.87 -10.58
C GLY A 159 -1.54 -11.03 -9.39
N HIS A 160 -1.20 -11.68 -8.28
CA HIS A 160 -0.83 -10.99 -7.04
C HIS A 160 0.39 -11.62 -6.34
N VAL A 161 0.95 -10.91 -5.37
CA VAL A 161 1.96 -11.45 -4.45
C VAL A 161 1.24 -12.33 -3.42
N LYS A 162 1.33 -13.64 -3.60
CA LYS A 162 0.53 -14.61 -2.86
C LYS A 162 1.18 -15.05 -1.57
N TYR A 163 0.45 -14.92 -0.47
CA TYR A 163 0.84 -15.39 0.85
C TYR A 163 0.24 -16.77 1.18
N GLY A 164 1.05 -17.62 1.82
CA GLY A 164 0.60 -18.83 2.49
C GLY A 164 0.44 -18.59 4.00
N GLY A 165 -0.73 -18.09 4.41
CA GLY A 165 -0.93 -17.50 5.74
C GLY A 165 -0.33 -16.10 5.81
N PHE A 166 -1.02 -15.17 6.47
CA PHE A 166 -0.63 -13.75 6.44
C PHE A 166 -0.04 -13.27 7.76
N VAL A 167 -0.62 -13.67 8.89
CA VAL A 167 -0.24 -13.18 10.23
C VAL A 167 -0.62 -14.19 11.32
N HIS A 168 0.13 -14.19 12.44
CA HIS A 168 -0.15 -15.03 13.62
C HIS A 168 -0.31 -16.51 13.29
N THR A 169 0.57 -17.03 12.45
CA THR A 169 0.42 -18.36 11.83
C THR A 169 0.97 -19.50 12.64
N ILE A 170 1.83 -19.24 13.64
CA ILE A 170 2.50 -20.29 14.40
C ILE A 170 1.52 -21.20 15.13
N GLY A 171 0.38 -20.67 15.55
CA GLY A 171 -0.70 -21.44 16.16
C GLY A 171 -1.20 -22.55 15.24
N SER A 172 -1.49 -22.23 13.98
CA SER A 172 -1.97 -23.16 12.98
C SER A 172 -0.87 -24.09 12.45
N LEU A 173 0.37 -23.58 12.30
CA LEU A 173 1.50 -24.36 11.78
C LEU A 173 2.00 -25.43 12.77
N ALA A 174 2.04 -25.11 14.08
CA ALA A 174 2.60 -25.99 15.09
C ALA A 174 1.58 -26.51 16.12
N GLY A 175 0.30 -26.11 16.00
CA GLY A 175 -0.74 -26.51 16.95
C GLY A 175 -0.61 -25.81 18.31
N ILE A 176 -0.16 -24.57 18.35
CA ILE A 176 -0.03 -23.77 19.57
C ILE A 176 -1.33 -23.01 19.83
N PRO A 177 -1.92 -23.11 21.05
CA PRO A 177 -3.11 -22.34 21.41
C PRO A 177 -2.91 -20.83 21.24
N TRP A 178 -3.95 -20.12 20.82
CA TRP A 178 -3.93 -18.69 20.52
C TRP A 178 -3.47 -17.82 21.69
N ASP A 179 -3.81 -18.21 22.90
CA ASP A 179 -3.47 -17.52 24.16
C ASP A 179 -2.04 -17.76 24.64
N LYS A 180 -1.25 -18.56 23.90
CA LYS A 180 0.13 -18.93 24.25
C LYS A 180 1.09 -18.57 23.12
N GLN A 181 2.35 -18.37 23.50
CA GLN A 181 3.46 -18.34 22.54
C GLN A 181 4.18 -19.71 22.53
N PRO A 182 4.75 -20.11 21.40
CA PRO A 182 5.57 -21.33 21.36
C PRO A 182 6.88 -21.17 22.12
N CYS A 183 7.45 -22.29 22.52
CA CYS A 183 8.87 -22.33 22.88
C CYS A 183 9.69 -22.44 21.58
N PHE A 184 10.30 -21.35 21.14
CA PHE A 184 11.10 -21.33 19.91
C PHE A 184 12.42 -22.10 20.02
N SER A 185 12.79 -22.57 21.24
CA SER A 185 13.93 -23.47 21.48
C SER A 185 13.51 -24.97 21.50
N ASP A 186 12.25 -25.28 21.27
CA ASP A 186 11.74 -26.66 21.21
C ASP A 186 11.85 -27.24 19.80
N PRO A 187 12.68 -28.31 19.59
CA PRO A 187 12.80 -28.94 18.28
C PRO A 187 11.48 -29.47 17.70
N ALA A 188 10.57 -29.95 18.57
CA ALA A 188 9.28 -30.48 18.10
C ALA A 188 8.39 -29.37 17.52
N VAL A 189 8.46 -28.15 18.04
CA VAL A 189 7.77 -26.96 17.47
C VAL A 189 8.37 -26.61 16.11
N LEU A 190 9.71 -26.65 15.99
CA LEU A 190 10.40 -26.39 14.71
C LEU A 190 9.98 -27.42 13.63
N GLU A 191 10.04 -28.70 13.93
CA GLU A 191 9.66 -29.77 13.00
C GLU A 191 8.22 -29.63 12.50
N LYS A 192 7.28 -29.39 13.42
CA LYS A 192 5.86 -29.14 13.06
C LYS A 192 5.69 -27.91 12.18
N THR A 193 6.40 -26.84 12.49
CA THR A 193 6.32 -25.59 11.70
C THR A 193 6.85 -25.81 10.28
N ILE A 194 7.99 -26.49 10.13
CA ILE A 194 8.55 -26.83 8.82
C ILE A 194 7.55 -27.69 8.03
N ALA A 195 6.99 -28.74 8.64
CA ALA A 195 5.98 -29.58 8.02
C ALA A 195 4.73 -28.79 7.60
N GLY A 196 4.26 -27.87 8.45
CA GLY A 196 3.14 -27.00 8.13
C GLY A 196 3.40 -26.05 6.95
N VAL A 197 4.59 -25.47 6.88
CA VAL A 197 5.01 -24.62 5.74
C VAL A 197 5.08 -25.44 4.46
N ARG A 198 5.70 -26.63 4.49
CA ARG A 198 5.76 -27.54 3.34
C ARG A 198 4.38 -27.93 2.83
N ALA A 199 3.46 -28.26 3.73
CA ALA A 199 2.07 -28.61 3.37
C ALA A 199 1.33 -27.45 2.67
N ILE A 200 1.61 -26.20 3.05
CA ILE A 200 1.06 -25.01 2.36
C ILE A 200 1.61 -24.93 0.93
N LEU A 201 2.92 -25.08 0.75
CA LEU A 201 3.59 -24.95 -0.54
C LEU A 201 3.25 -26.11 -1.50
N GLU A 202 3.09 -27.35 -0.98
CA GLU A 202 2.64 -28.51 -1.74
C GLU A 202 1.19 -28.33 -2.24
N LYS A 203 0.33 -27.77 -1.38
CA LYS A 203 -1.07 -27.53 -1.72
C LYS A 203 -1.22 -26.40 -2.75
N ASP A 204 -0.34 -25.41 -2.72
CA ASP A 204 -0.46 -24.20 -3.55
C ASP A 204 0.94 -23.71 -4.01
N PRO A 205 1.43 -24.19 -5.16
CA PRO A 205 2.75 -23.83 -5.70
C PRO A 205 2.90 -22.35 -6.12
N ASP A 206 1.79 -21.62 -6.25
CA ASP A 206 1.81 -20.19 -6.59
C ASP A 206 2.16 -19.30 -5.39
N VAL A 207 2.20 -19.83 -4.17
CA VAL A 207 2.60 -19.11 -2.96
C VAL A 207 4.05 -18.64 -3.07
N LYS A 208 4.29 -17.36 -2.78
CA LYS A 208 5.61 -16.72 -2.84
C LYS A 208 6.15 -16.32 -1.47
N ILE A 209 5.26 -16.10 -0.51
CA ILE A 209 5.63 -15.71 0.85
C ILE A 209 4.83 -16.57 1.82
N VAL A 210 5.47 -17.16 2.81
CA VAL A 210 4.80 -17.85 3.91
C VAL A 210 5.13 -17.12 5.22
N SER A 211 4.09 -16.68 5.93
CA SER A 211 4.28 -16.09 7.24
C SER A 211 4.54 -17.18 8.29
N VAL A 212 5.59 -17.02 9.08
CA VAL A 212 5.92 -17.79 10.28
C VAL A 212 6.03 -16.79 11.42
N SER A 213 4.90 -16.42 12.00
CA SER A 213 4.80 -15.31 12.95
C SER A 213 4.13 -15.71 14.25
N GLN A 214 4.57 -15.10 15.35
CA GLN A 214 4.05 -15.32 16.70
C GLN A 214 2.55 -15.00 16.81
N ASN A 215 1.90 -15.58 17.81
CA ASN A 215 0.51 -15.26 18.15
C ASN A 215 0.38 -13.83 18.71
N ASP A 216 -0.82 -13.28 18.68
CA ASP A 216 -1.10 -11.91 19.15
C ASP A 216 -1.27 -11.85 20.67
N ASN A 217 -0.18 -12.11 21.36
CA ASN A 217 -0.09 -11.99 22.83
C ASN A 217 1.37 -11.84 23.27
N GLN A 218 1.59 -11.45 24.53
CA GLN A 218 2.92 -11.26 25.10
C GLN A 218 3.38 -12.40 26.02
N ASN A 219 2.73 -13.57 25.96
CA ASN A 219 3.02 -14.74 26.81
C ASN A 219 4.23 -15.55 26.29
N TYR A 220 5.33 -14.85 25.95
CA TYR A 220 6.54 -15.48 25.40
C TYR A 220 7.18 -16.48 26.37
N CYS A 221 7.92 -17.44 25.82
CA CYS A 221 8.56 -18.51 26.60
C CYS A 221 9.72 -17.96 27.45
N THR A 222 9.70 -18.28 28.74
CA THR A 222 10.74 -17.88 29.71
C THR A 222 11.60 -19.05 30.18
N CYS A 223 11.60 -20.18 29.45
CA CYS A 223 12.48 -21.31 29.79
C CYS A 223 13.98 -20.90 29.73
N GLU A 224 14.82 -21.65 30.37
CA GLU A 224 16.25 -21.35 30.47
C GLU A 224 16.92 -21.15 29.10
N LYS A 225 16.58 -22.00 28.11
CA LYS A 225 17.13 -21.92 26.75
C LYS A 225 16.71 -20.63 26.02
N CYS A 226 15.41 -20.30 26.03
CA CYS A 226 14.91 -19.08 25.37
C CYS A 226 15.51 -17.84 26.06
N ARG A 227 15.50 -17.80 27.39
CA ARG A 227 16.06 -16.67 28.16
C ARG A 227 17.55 -16.46 27.87
N ALA A 228 18.36 -17.51 27.82
CA ALA A 228 19.79 -17.41 27.54
C ALA A 228 20.03 -16.79 26.13
N VAL A 229 19.25 -17.18 25.12
CA VAL A 229 19.33 -16.60 23.78
C VAL A 229 18.89 -15.13 23.78
N ASP A 230 17.79 -14.80 24.44
CA ASP A 230 17.27 -13.44 24.49
C ASP A 230 18.24 -12.48 25.20
N GLU A 231 18.91 -12.94 26.26
CA GLU A 231 19.97 -12.19 26.98
C GLU A 231 21.20 -11.97 26.09
N GLU A 232 21.68 -13.01 25.40
CA GLU A 232 22.79 -12.93 24.45
C GLU A 232 22.50 -11.94 23.32
N GLU A 233 21.30 -12.03 22.71
CA GLU A 233 20.87 -11.20 21.60
C GLU A 233 20.38 -9.79 22.03
N GLY A 234 20.10 -9.59 23.31
CA GLY A 234 19.57 -8.34 23.85
C GLY A 234 18.18 -7.99 23.34
N SER A 235 17.44 -8.99 22.87
CA SER A 235 16.09 -8.89 22.31
C SER A 235 15.42 -10.26 22.25
N HIS A 236 14.14 -10.35 22.56
CA HIS A 236 13.33 -11.58 22.33
C HIS A 236 13.23 -11.97 20.85
N MET A 237 13.54 -11.05 19.95
CA MET A 237 13.65 -11.34 18.52
C MET A 237 14.79 -12.31 18.22
N GLY A 238 15.82 -12.41 19.07
CA GLY A 238 16.92 -13.34 18.89
C GLY A 238 16.43 -14.79 18.83
N THR A 239 15.63 -15.20 19.79
CA THR A 239 15.06 -16.56 19.84
C THR A 239 14.13 -16.82 18.65
N LEU A 240 13.23 -15.87 18.34
CA LEU A 240 12.32 -15.98 17.18
C LEU A 240 13.10 -16.04 15.87
N LEU A 241 14.08 -15.18 15.65
CA LEU A 241 14.81 -15.11 14.38
C LEU A 241 15.69 -16.34 14.14
N ARG A 242 16.30 -16.92 15.18
CA ARG A 242 17.02 -18.21 15.07
C ARG A 242 16.07 -19.32 14.61
N PHE A 243 14.86 -19.37 15.15
CA PHE A 243 13.82 -20.31 14.77
C PHE A 243 13.37 -20.08 13.32
N VAL A 244 13.05 -18.85 12.94
CA VAL A 244 12.61 -18.49 11.58
C VAL A 244 13.70 -18.78 10.55
N ASN A 245 14.96 -18.49 10.86
CA ASN A 245 16.10 -18.84 10.01
C ASN A 245 16.21 -20.35 9.78
N ALA A 246 15.98 -21.17 10.82
CA ALA A 246 16.01 -22.64 10.68
C ALA A 246 14.87 -23.13 9.76
N VAL A 247 13.67 -22.56 9.87
CA VAL A 247 12.57 -22.85 8.93
C VAL A 247 12.97 -22.41 7.52
N ALA A 248 13.46 -21.19 7.34
CA ALA A 248 13.82 -20.60 6.06
C ALA A 248 14.94 -21.39 5.35
N ALA A 249 15.95 -21.85 6.10
CA ALA A 249 17.02 -22.69 5.57
C ALA A 249 16.50 -24.03 5.04
N ASN A 250 15.62 -24.69 5.80
CA ASN A 250 15.03 -25.96 5.36
C ASN A 250 14.14 -25.81 4.13
N ILE A 251 13.35 -24.74 4.06
CA ILE A 251 12.44 -24.50 2.92
C ILE A 251 13.24 -24.14 1.66
N ALA A 252 14.34 -23.41 1.79
CA ALA A 252 15.17 -23.00 0.64
C ALA A 252 15.78 -24.18 -0.14
N GLU A 253 15.91 -25.36 0.47
CA GLU A 253 16.44 -26.56 -0.19
C GLU A 253 15.59 -26.98 -1.39
N ASP A 254 14.26 -26.94 -1.26
CA ASP A 254 13.31 -27.35 -2.30
C ASP A 254 12.54 -26.17 -2.93
N TYR A 255 12.44 -25.03 -2.23
CA TYR A 255 11.69 -23.86 -2.63
C TYR A 255 12.56 -22.57 -2.55
N PRO A 256 13.61 -22.44 -3.37
CA PRO A 256 14.59 -21.35 -3.25
C PRO A 256 14.01 -19.94 -3.48
N ASP A 257 12.88 -19.84 -4.18
CA ASP A 257 12.21 -18.56 -4.49
C ASP A 257 11.16 -18.15 -3.43
N VAL A 258 10.91 -19.01 -2.43
CA VAL A 258 9.94 -18.73 -1.36
C VAL A 258 10.57 -17.91 -0.24
N VAL A 259 9.86 -16.89 0.15
CA VAL A 259 10.23 -16.01 1.27
C VAL A 259 9.50 -16.46 2.53
N ILE A 260 10.22 -16.56 3.64
CA ILE A 260 9.64 -16.75 4.97
C ILE A 260 9.55 -15.37 5.64
N ASP A 261 8.33 -14.96 5.93
CA ASP A 261 8.02 -13.69 6.57
C ASP A 261 7.79 -13.90 8.08
N THR A 262 8.23 -12.95 8.90
CA THR A 262 7.93 -12.95 10.33
C THR A 262 7.72 -11.53 10.85
N LEU A 263 7.01 -11.40 11.99
CA LEU A 263 6.74 -10.09 12.59
C LEU A 263 7.87 -9.66 13.52
N ALA A 264 8.29 -8.40 13.38
CA ALA A 264 8.99 -7.64 14.41
C ALA A 264 7.95 -6.75 15.10
N TYR A 265 7.30 -7.29 16.13
CA TYR A 265 6.07 -6.75 16.71
C TYR A 265 6.09 -6.81 18.22
N GLN A 266 5.76 -5.72 18.88
CA GLN A 266 5.73 -5.61 20.34
C GLN A 266 7.05 -6.12 20.95
N TYR A 267 7.03 -7.20 21.73
CA TYR A 267 8.20 -7.74 22.44
C TYR A 267 9.34 -8.22 21.52
N THR A 268 9.08 -8.46 20.23
CA THR A 268 10.08 -8.84 19.21
C THR A 268 10.47 -7.70 18.28
N ARG A 269 9.99 -6.45 18.48
CA ARG A 269 10.21 -5.34 17.53
C ARG A 269 11.69 -4.97 17.39
N LYS A 270 12.44 -4.99 18.50
CA LYS A 270 13.85 -4.63 18.54
C LYS A 270 14.72 -5.65 17.80
N ALA A 271 15.63 -5.18 16.93
CA ALA A 271 16.58 -6.03 16.22
C ALA A 271 17.53 -6.77 17.17
N PRO A 272 17.90 -8.04 16.89
CA PRO A 272 18.85 -8.78 17.70
C PRO A 272 20.31 -8.33 17.43
N LYS A 273 21.18 -8.49 18.40
CA LYS A 273 22.59 -8.06 18.31
C LYS A 273 23.43 -8.92 17.37
N ILE A 274 23.23 -10.24 17.37
CA ILE A 274 24.11 -11.22 16.73
C ILE A 274 23.47 -11.84 15.51
N THR A 275 22.29 -12.43 15.67
CA THR A 275 21.59 -13.16 14.60
C THR A 275 21.14 -12.22 13.49
N ARG A 276 21.34 -12.65 12.24
CA ARG A 276 20.94 -11.93 11.02
C ARG A 276 19.89 -12.72 10.26
N PRO A 277 18.88 -12.07 9.66
CA PRO A 277 17.96 -12.75 8.77
C PRO A 277 18.70 -13.41 7.59
N LEU A 278 18.29 -14.63 7.21
CA LEU A 278 18.75 -15.25 5.98
C LEU A 278 18.23 -14.47 4.74
N PRO A 279 18.87 -14.63 3.57
CA PRO A 279 18.47 -13.91 2.34
C PRO A 279 17.00 -14.09 1.95
N ASN A 280 16.40 -15.23 2.25
CA ASN A 280 14.99 -15.54 2.01
C ASN A 280 14.06 -15.26 3.21
N VAL A 281 14.53 -14.52 4.22
CA VAL A 281 13.70 -14.07 5.35
C VAL A 281 13.29 -12.62 5.16
N CYS A 282 12.00 -12.35 5.36
CA CYS A 282 11.42 -11.02 5.39
C CYS A 282 11.02 -10.65 6.82
N ILE A 283 11.44 -9.49 7.27
CA ILE A 283 11.03 -8.92 8.56
C ILE A 283 9.93 -7.92 8.34
N ARG A 284 8.73 -8.20 8.89
CA ARG A 284 7.59 -7.26 8.87
C ARG A 284 7.57 -6.49 10.18
N LEU A 285 8.11 -5.26 10.11
CA LEU A 285 8.22 -4.36 11.25
C LEU A 285 6.91 -3.61 11.46
N CYS A 286 6.38 -3.66 12.68
CA CYS A 286 5.08 -3.07 13.05
C CYS A 286 5.25 -1.75 13.80
N SER A 287 4.48 -0.72 13.40
CA SER A 287 4.51 0.63 13.97
C SER A 287 3.45 0.89 15.05
N ILE A 288 2.85 -0.15 15.64
CA ILE A 288 1.67 -0.06 16.50
C ILE A 288 1.82 0.90 17.69
N GLU A 289 3.02 1.05 18.24
CA GLU A 289 3.29 1.91 19.39
C GLU A 289 3.70 3.34 19.00
N CYS A 290 3.64 3.68 17.71
CA CYS A 290 4.05 4.99 17.22
C CYS A 290 3.01 6.09 17.51
N CYS A 291 3.46 7.32 17.35
CA CYS A 291 2.61 8.50 17.27
C CYS A 291 2.26 8.75 15.79
N PHE A 292 0.97 8.90 15.51
CA PHE A 292 0.44 9.06 14.14
C PHE A 292 0.06 10.50 13.79
N SER A 293 0.34 11.47 14.68
CA SER A 293 0.23 12.91 14.40
C SER A 293 1.56 13.57 14.05
N HIS A 294 2.68 12.91 14.39
CA HIS A 294 4.03 13.37 14.05
C HIS A 294 4.71 12.45 13.03
N PRO A 295 5.55 12.97 12.13
CA PRO A 295 6.39 12.12 11.29
C PRO A 295 7.25 11.15 12.11
N LEU A 296 7.56 9.99 11.55
CA LEU A 296 8.34 8.96 12.24
C LEU A 296 9.79 9.37 12.52
N ASP A 297 10.31 10.32 11.73
CA ASP A 297 11.65 10.89 11.84
C ASP A 297 11.67 12.26 12.56
N ASP A 298 10.55 12.68 13.15
CA ASP A 298 10.49 13.93 13.90
C ASP A 298 11.34 13.83 15.18
N PRO A 299 12.46 14.57 15.29
CA PRO A 299 13.35 14.49 16.45
C PRO A 299 12.71 15.05 17.73
N SER A 300 11.64 15.81 17.62
CA SER A 300 10.88 16.36 18.75
C SER A 300 9.85 15.37 19.31
N CYS A 301 9.55 14.27 18.60
CA CYS A 301 8.60 13.26 19.03
C CYS A 301 9.28 12.10 19.79
N PRO A 302 9.25 12.08 21.15
CA PRO A 302 9.89 11.02 21.91
C PRO A 302 9.22 9.65 21.70
N VAL A 303 7.95 9.62 21.31
CA VAL A 303 7.20 8.38 21.04
C VAL A 303 7.77 7.67 19.82
N ASN A 304 8.07 8.42 18.74
CA ASN A 304 8.58 7.85 17.49
C ASN A 304 10.08 7.52 17.55
N ALA A 305 10.83 8.08 18.51
CA ALA A 305 12.27 7.90 18.60
C ALA A 305 12.70 6.44 18.77
N ALA A 306 11.89 5.59 19.42
CA ALA A 306 12.19 4.16 19.57
C ALA A 306 12.04 3.42 18.22
N PHE A 307 10.96 3.66 17.50
CA PHE A 307 10.73 3.06 16.19
C PHE A 307 11.77 3.51 15.15
N PHE A 308 12.15 4.80 15.19
CA PHE A 308 13.24 5.31 14.34
C PHE A 308 14.54 4.52 14.55
N ARG A 309 14.92 4.25 15.81
CA ARG A 309 16.10 3.41 16.10
C ARG A 309 15.92 1.98 15.58
N ASP A 310 14.76 1.39 15.81
CA ASP A 310 14.49 0.01 15.40
C ASP A 310 14.60 -0.16 13.87
N ILE A 311 14.00 0.73 13.07
CA ILE A 311 14.10 0.63 11.60
C ILE A 311 15.51 0.82 11.08
N VAL A 312 16.29 1.74 11.69
CA VAL A 312 17.70 1.95 11.35
C VAL A 312 18.54 0.71 11.66
N GLU A 313 18.32 0.08 12.82
CA GLU A 313 19.01 -1.15 13.20
C GLU A 313 18.63 -2.31 12.28
N TRP A 314 17.35 -2.48 11.98
CA TRP A 314 16.87 -3.49 11.03
C TRP A 314 17.44 -3.32 9.63
N ASN A 315 17.47 -2.09 9.11
CA ASN A 315 18.01 -1.81 7.77
C ASN A 315 19.50 -2.17 7.61
N ARG A 316 20.26 -2.18 8.73
CA ARG A 316 21.66 -2.58 8.71
C ARG A 316 21.89 -4.08 8.59
N ILE A 317 20.90 -4.89 8.95
CA ILE A 317 21.04 -6.34 9.09
C ILE A 317 20.09 -7.16 8.24
N CYS A 318 19.09 -6.53 7.62
CA CYS A 318 18.05 -7.19 6.85
C CYS A 318 17.99 -6.62 5.44
N ASN A 319 17.95 -7.49 4.44
CA ASN A 319 17.84 -7.11 3.02
C ASN A 319 16.38 -6.95 2.53
N ARG A 320 15.40 -7.40 3.33
CA ARG A 320 13.97 -7.32 2.99
C ARG A 320 13.15 -6.99 4.22
N ILE A 321 12.76 -5.73 4.33
CA ILE A 321 11.89 -5.21 5.37
C ILE A 321 10.56 -4.84 4.75
N TYR A 322 9.48 -5.34 5.32
CA TYR A 322 8.12 -4.87 5.08
C TYR A 322 7.62 -4.12 6.31
N ILE A 323 6.68 -3.22 6.13
CA ILE A 323 6.05 -2.47 7.21
C ILE A 323 4.60 -2.89 7.34
N TRP A 324 4.20 -3.18 8.59
CA TRP A 324 2.81 -3.15 9.01
C TRP A 324 2.58 -1.82 9.71
N ASP A 325 1.94 -0.90 9.00
CA ASP A 325 1.62 0.42 9.51
C ASP A 325 0.14 0.50 9.92
N TYR A 326 -0.22 1.49 10.74
CA TYR A 326 -1.56 1.68 11.27
C TYR A 326 -2.04 3.08 10.92
N VAL A 327 -3.17 3.20 10.24
CA VAL A 327 -3.55 4.48 9.62
C VAL A 327 -4.97 4.94 9.98
N THR A 328 -5.56 4.36 11.03
CA THR A 328 -6.89 4.70 11.54
C THR A 328 -6.99 4.46 13.04
N CYS A 329 -8.06 4.94 13.68
CA CYS A 329 -8.40 4.64 15.06
C CYS A 329 -9.25 3.35 15.13
N PHE A 330 -8.73 2.28 15.72
CA PHE A 330 -9.38 0.97 15.70
C PHE A 330 -10.60 0.82 16.62
N PRO A 331 -10.66 1.43 17.82
CA PRO A 331 -11.88 1.45 18.63
C PRO A 331 -13.04 2.16 17.95
N HIS A 332 -12.75 3.16 17.10
CA HIS A 332 -13.73 4.04 16.49
C HIS A 332 -13.29 4.45 15.09
N TYR A 333 -13.95 3.97 14.06
CA TYR A 333 -13.64 4.35 12.67
C TYR A 333 -14.26 5.68 12.22
N ILE A 334 -15.16 6.28 13.01
CA ILE A 334 -15.88 7.52 12.67
C ILE A 334 -15.18 8.78 13.20
N PRO A 335 -14.76 8.85 14.47
CA PRO A 335 -14.10 10.04 14.98
C PRO A 335 -12.82 10.39 14.25
N THR A 336 -12.50 11.66 14.22
CA THR A 336 -11.36 12.24 13.53
C THR A 336 -10.03 11.58 13.91
N PHE A 337 -9.28 11.16 12.89
CA PHE A 337 -7.91 10.64 13.00
C PHE A 337 -6.99 11.39 12.03
N PRO A 338 -6.55 12.61 12.39
CA PRO A 338 -5.98 13.60 11.47
C PRO A 338 -4.51 13.33 11.13
N ASN A 339 -4.24 12.20 10.46
CA ASN A 339 -2.89 11.79 10.06
C ASN A 339 -2.49 12.17 8.62
N PHE A 340 -3.33 12.92 7.88
CA PHE A 340 -3.04 13.29 6.49
C PHE A 340 -1.73 14.09 6.33
N GLY A 341 -1.36 14.88 7.34
CA GLY A 341 -0.11 15.65 7.34
C GLY A 341 1.17 14.81 7.45
N VAL A 342 1.06 13.54 7.84
CA VAL A 342 2.22 12.65 8.04
C VAL A 342 2.29 11.48 7.05
N LEU A 343 1.20 11.12 6.36
CA LEU A 343 1.16 9.94 5.47
C LEU A 343 2.29 9.97 4.43
N ARG A 344 2.45 11.08 3.71
CA ARG A 344 3.51 11.22 2.71
C ARG A 344 4.90 11.16 3.32
N LYS A 345 5.10 11.84 4.43
CA LYS A 345 6.40 11.88 5.13
C LYS A 345 6.81 10.49 5.60
N ASN A 346 5.87 9.74 6.18
CA ASN A 346 6.12 8.37 6.64
C ASN A 346 6.38 7.40 5.49
N MET A 347 5.64 7.48 4.37
CA MET A 347 5.89 6.64 3.19
C MET A 347 7.27 6.90 2.59
N ARG A 348 7.67 8.17 2.49
CA ARG A 348 9.02 8.56 2.06
C ARG A 348 10.09 8.04 3.02
N PHE A 349 9.89 8.22 4.32
CA PHE A 349 10.77 7.72 5.36
C PHE A 349 11.00 6.20 5.24
N PHE A 350 9.94 5.41 5.04
CA PHE A 350 10.06 3.97 4.82
C PHE A 350 10.88 3.63 3.57
N ALA A 351 10.63 4.32 2.45
CA ALA A 351 11.37 4.12 1.21
C ALA A 351 12.87 4.43 1.37
N GLU A 352 13.20 5.55 2.03
CA GLU A 352 14.57 5.97 2.31
C GLU A 352 15.31 5.03 3.28
N HIS A 353 14.56 4.26 4.11
CA HIS A 353 15.12 3.25 5.01
C HIS A 353 15.05 1.82 4.46
N GLY A 354 15.00 1.66 3.13
CA GLY A 354 15.18 0.37 2.47
C GLY A 354 13.99 -0.59 2.56
N VAL A 355 12.83 -0.11 2.99
CA VAL A 355 11.58 -0.90 3.01
C VAL A 355 11.21 -1.34 1.60
N LYS A 356 10.77 -2.60 1.47
CA LYS A 356 10.39 -3.23 0.20
C LYS A 356 8.91 -3.56 0.09
N GLY A 357 8.14 -3.47 1.17
CA GLY A 357 6.71 -3.75 1.14
C GLY A 357 5.93 -3.00 2.20
N MET A 358 4.68 -2.68 1.90
CA MET A 358 3.82 -1.87 2.75
C MET A 358 2.46 -2.52 2.95
N TYR A 359 2.02 -2.51 4.21
CA TYR A 359 0.69 -2.88 4.63
C TYR A 359 0.14 -1.83 5.62
N PRO A 360 -0.39 -0.70 5.15
CA PRO A 360 -1.09 0.25 5.99
C PRO A 360 -2.48 -0.29 6.36
N GLU A 361 -2.62 -0.77 7.60
CA GLU A 361 -3.85 -1.32 8.14
C GLU A 361 -4.90 -0.24 8.36
N GLY A 362 -6.09 -0.46 7.77
CA GLY A 362 -7.22 0.46 7.83
C GLY A 362 -8.52 -0.21 8.26
N ASN A 363 -9.66 0.32 7.83
CA ASN A 363 -10.95 -0.29 8.12
C ASN A 363 -11.27 -1.44 7.15
N TYR A 364 -10.96 -2.67 7.56
CA TYR A 364 -11.25 -3.89 6.82
C TYR A 364 -12.69 -4.41 7.03
N GLN A 365 -13.42 -3.86 7.99
CA GLN A 365 -14.72 -4.38 8.43
C GLN A 365 -15.86 -3.89 7.53
N SER A 366 -15.80 -2.67 7.03
CA SER A 366 -16.89 -2.03 6.29
C SER A 366 -16.41 -1.39 4.99
N VAL A 367 -17.25 -1.52 3.94
CA VAL A 367 -17.06 -0.78 2.67
C VAL A 367 -17.37 0.71 2.81
N GLN A 368 -18.11 1.09 3.84
CA GLN A 368 -18.30 2.49 4.27
C GLN A 368 -17.25 2.76 5.34
N SER A 369 -16.14 3.32 4.90
CA SER A 369 -14.86 3.22 5.61
C SER A 369 -14.68 4.13 6.84
N GLY A 370 -15.69 4.95 7.20
CA GLY A 370 -15.58 5.86 8.34
C GLY A 370 -14.91 7.19 7.98
N GLU A 371 -14.12 7.75 8.89
CA GLU A 371 -13.50 9.07 8.76
C GLU A 371 -12.56 9.15 7.56
N PHE A 372 -13.01 9.79 6.49
CA PHE A 372 -12.28 9.96 5.21
C PHE A 372 -11.53 8.71 4.73
N GLY A 373 -12.05 7.52 4.99
CA GLY A 373 -11.36 6.29 4.67
C GLY A 373 -11.14 6.10 3.18
N GLU A 374 -12.07 6.55 2.32
CA GLU A 374 -11.94 6.51 0.87
C GLU A 374 -10.77 7.38 0.39
N LEU A 375 -10.65 8.60 0.91
CA LEU A 375 -9.53 9.49 0.62
C LEU A 375 -8.21 8.87 1.09
N ARG A 376 -8.19 8.34 2.31
CA ARG A 376 -6.99 7.72 2.89
C ARG A 376 -6.55 6.48 2.10
N CYS A 377 -7.50 5.63 1.72
CA CYS A 377 -7.26 4.46 0.87
C CYS A 377 -6.63 4.86 -0.48
N TYR A 378 -7.18 5.86 -1.14
CA TYR A 378 -6.67 6.36 -2.42
C TYR A 378 -5.26 6.97 -2.30
N LEU A 379 -5.05 7.87 -1.33
CA LEU A 379 -3.75 8.51 -1.12
C LEU A 379 -2.66 7.49 -0.75
N LEU A 380 -2.97 6.51 0.10
CA LEU A 380 -2.03 5.44 0.43
C LEU A 380 -1.67 4.58 -0.79
N ALA A 381 -2.63 4.28 -1.66
CA ALA A 381 -2.34 3.54 -2.89
C ALA A 381 -1.40 4.33 -3.81
N LYS A 382 -1.62 5.64 -4.00
CA LYS A 382 -0.73 6.51 -4.78
C LYS A 382 0.67 6.62 -4.15
N LEU A 383 0.75 6.79 -2.83
CA LEU A 383 2.02 6.85 -2.09
C LEU A 383 2.78 5.50 -2.10
N MET A 384 2.08 4.37 -2.11
CA MET A 384 2.74 3.06 -2.25
C MET A 384 3.29 2.83 -3.66
N MET A 385 2.68 3.43 -4.67
CA MET A 385 3.23 3.42 -6.03
C MET A 385 4.42 4.38 -6.15
N ASP A 386 4.31 5.60 -5.59
CA ASP A 386 5.37 6.60 -5.59
C ASP A 386 5.55 7.25 -4.21
N PRO A 387 6.34 6.64 -3.31
CA PRO A 387 6.61 7.19 -1.99
C PRO A 387 7.48 8.46 -2.01
N MET A 388 8.12 8.76 -3.16
CA MET A 388 8.96 9.95 -3.34
C MET A 388 8.17 11.17 -3.82
N MET A 389 6.86 11.04 -4.01
CA MET A 389 5.94 12.13 -4.37
C MET A 389 6.23 13.39 -3.53
N SER A 390 6.35 14.54 -4.21
CA SER A 390 6.54 15.83 -3.56
C SER A 390 5.31 16.26 -2.77
N GLU A 391 5.46 17.23 -1.88
CA GLU A 391 4.35 17.79 -1.13
C GLU A 391 3.29 18.43 -2.03
N THR A 392 3.73 19.12 -3.09
CA THR A 392 2.84 19.72 -4.07
C THR A 392 2.02 18.66 -4.81
N GLU A 393 2.67 17.58 -5.27
CA GLU A 393 1.99 16.48 -5.94
C GLU A 393 1.01 15.77 -5.01
N TYR A 394 1.38 15.54 -3.74
CA TYR A 394 0.51 14.96 -2.73
C TYR A 394 -0.74 15.81 -2.48
N ASN A 395 -0.57 17.11 -2.29
CA ASN A 395 -1.70 18.03 -2.10
C ASN A 395 -2.57 18.12 -3.36
N THR A 396 -1.98 18.16 -4.55
CA THR A 396 -2.72 18.13 -5.82
C THR A 396 -3.52 16.83 -5.96
N CYS A 397 -2.93 15.68 -5.56
CA CYS A 397 -3.60 14.38 -5.59
C CYS A 397 -4.79 14.34 -4.60
N MET A 398 -4.63 14.93 -3.41
CA MET A 398 -5.70 15.06 -2.41
C MET A 398 -6.83 15.95 -2.94
N ASP A 399 -6.50 17.13 -3.47
CA ASP A 399 -7.48 18.09 -3.99
C ASP A 399 -8.26 17.52 -5.18
N ASP A 400 -7.58 16.83 -6.11
CA ASP A 400 -8.22 16.17 -7.25
C ASP A 400 -9.16 15.04 -6.82
N PHE A 401 -8.77 14.26 -5.78
CA PHE A 401 -9.69 13.28 -5.19
C PHE A 401 -10.90 13.94 -4.56
N LEU A 402 -10.69 14.97 -3.74
CA LEU A 402 -11.79 15.66 -3.04
C LEU A 402 -12.78 16.25 -4.03
N GLU A 403 -12.30 16.90 -5.11
CA GLU A 403 -13.16 17.43 -6.17
C GLU A 403 -13.94 16.32 -6.89
N GLY A 404 -13.26 15.26 -7.30
CA GLY A 404 -13.88 14.17 -8.06
C GLY A 404 -14.82 13.29 -7.25
N TYR A 405 -14.56 13.14 -5.96
CA TYR A 405 -15.33 12.28 -5.06
C TYR A 405 -16.47 13.00 -4.35
N TYR A 406 -16.27 14.27 -3.93
CA TYR A 406 -17.24 15.05 -3.16
C TYR A 406 -17.93 16.15 -3.96
N GLY A 407 -17.50 16.44 -5.21
CA GLY A 407 -18.07 17.45 -6.06
C GLY A 407 -17.59 18.88 -5.76
N ALA A 408 -18.29 19.90 -6.28
CA ALA A 408 -17.82 21.28 -6.31
C ALA A 408 -17.62 21.92 -4.91
N GLY A 409 -18.22 21.35 -3.88
CA GLY A 409 -18.07 21.81 -2.47
C GLY A 409 -16.81 21.32 -1.76
N TRP A 410 -15.91 20.61 -2.43
CA TRP A 410 -14.75 19.95 -1.87
C TRP A 410 -13.81 20.84 -1.04
N ARG A 411 -13.72 22.14 -1.37
CA ARG A 411 -12.84 23.07 -0.65
C ARG A 411 -13.24 23.27 0.80
N TYR A 412 -14.53 23.17 1.12
CA TYR A 412 -15.01 23.23 2.49
C TYR A 412 -14.58 22.00 3.29
N ILE A 413 -14.64 20.82 2.67
CA ILE A 413 -14.13 19.56 3.25
C ILE A 413 -12.61 19.65 3.45
N ARG A 414 -11.89 20.19 2.46
CA ARG A 414 -10.44 20.40 2.58
C ARG A 414 -10.10 21.33 3.77
N SER A 415 -10.84 22.42 3.95
CA SER A 415 -10.65 23.32 5.10
C SER A 415 -10.84 22.61 6.44
N TYR A 416 -11.83 21.70 6.54
CA TYR A 416 -12.02 20.88 7.74
C TYR A 416 -10.84 19.93 7.97
N ILE A 417 -10.36 19.23 6.94
CA ILE A 417 -9.18 18.36 7.04
C ILE A 417 -7.95 19.16 7.48
N ASP A 418 -7.69 20.30 6.84
CA ASP A 418 -6.51 21.13 7.16
C ASP A 418 -6.57 21.65 8.60
N TRP A 419 -7.74 22.05 9.08
CA TRP A 419 -7.92 22.45 10.46
C TRP A 419 -7.63 21.31 11.44
N THR A 420 -8.18 20.10 11.20
CA THR A 420 -7.96 18.96 12.09
C THR A 420 -6.50 18.54 12.13
N VAL A 421 -5.80 18.57 11.00
CA VAL A 421 -4.35 18.28 10.91
C VAL A 421 -3.55 19.33 11.69
N ALA A 422 -3.88 20.61 11.54
CA ALA A 422 -3.19 21.68 12.24
C ALA A 422 -3.37 21.60 13.76
N GLU A 423 -4.59 21.33 14.23
CA GLU A 423 -4.88 21.21 15.66
C GLU A 423 -4.25 19.98 16.31
N ALA A 424 -4.07 18.90 15.55
CA ALA A 424 -3.42 17.68 16.04
C ALA A 424 -1.88 17.76 16.08
N ALA A 425 -1.28 18.72 15.39
CA ALA A 425 0.18 18.80 15.24
C ALA A 425 0.95 18.97 16.57
N GLY A 426 0.31 19.44 17.62
CA GLY A 426 0.90 19.60 18.96
C GLY A 426 0.62 18.45 19.93
N ALA A 427 -0.10 17.41 19.51
CA ALA A 427 -0.56 16.33 20.38
C ALA A 427 0.00 14.97 19.89
N HIS A 428 0.21 14.04 20.82
CA HIS A 428 0.51 12.66 20.46
C HIS A 428 -0.77 11.86 20.22
N MET A 429 -0.81 11.13 19.12
CA MET A 429 -1.96 10.33 18.72
C MET A 429 -1.54 8.87 18.52
N ASN A 430 -2.25 7.95 19.15
CA ASN A 430 -2.13 6.52 18.92
C ASN A 430 -3.45 5.93 18.38
N ILE A 431 -3.40 4.70 17.93
CA ILE A 431 -4.53 4.03 17.29
C ILE A 431 -5.67 3.63 18.25
N TRP A 432 -5.51 3.83 19.55
CA TRP A 432 -6.47 3.50 20.60
C TRP A 432 -7.06 4.74 21.28
N ASN A 433 -6.72 5.92 20.80
CA ASN A 433 -7.16 7.18 21.41
C ASN A 433 -8.69 7.27 21.45
N PRO A 434 -9.28 7.59 22.62
CA PRO A 434 -10.69 7.91 22.67
C PRO A 434 -10.97 9.24 21.96
N PRO A 435 -12.23 9.49 21.53
CA PRO A 435 -12.62 10.77 20.96
C PRO A 435 -12.16 11.95 21.83
N PHE A 436 -11.79 13.04 21.19
CA PHE A 436 -11.34 14.30 21.83
C PHE A 436 -10.02 14.23 22.63
N SER A 437 -9.30 13.11 22.60
CA SER A 437 -8.01 13.02 23.28
C SER A 437 -6.87 13.69 22.52
N THR A 438 -6.98 13.77 21.18
CA THR A 438 -5.98 14.44 20.33
C THR A 438 -6.34 15.91 20.11
N ILE A 439 -7.59 16.19 19.78
CA ILE A 439 -8.13 17.55 19.66
C ILE A 439 -9.23 17.68 20.72
N PRO A 440 -9.06 18.57 21.74
CA PRO A 440 -10.03 18.74 22.81
C PRO A 440 -11.42 19.18 22.32
N GLN A 441 -12.48 18.73 23.01
CA GLN A 441 -13.87 19.00 22.63
C GLN A 441 -14.18 20.49 22.55
N GLU A 442 -13.61 21.32 23.43
CA GLU A 442 -13.79 22.77 23.43
C GLU A 442 -13.29 23.46 22.17
N LYS A 443 -12.28 22.86 21.46
CA LYS A 443 -11.82 23.38 20.17
C LYS A 443 -12.86 23.12 19.07
N TYR A 444 -13.46 21.92 19.07
CA TYR A 444 -14.58 21.61 18.16
C TYR A 444 -15.77 22.52 18.43
N ALA A 445 -16.15 22.71 19.70
CA ALA A 445 -17.26 23.56 20.09
C ALA A 445 -17.03 25.04 19.66
N ALA A 446 -15.80 25.52 19.72
CA ALA A 446 -15.47 26.88 19.26
C ALA A 446 -15.59 27.05 17.72
N MET A 447 -15.57 25.95 16.96
CA MET A 447 -15.67 25.94 15.49
C MET A 447 -17.03 25.46 14.98
N GLU A 448 -17.96 25.08 15.85
CA GLU A 448 -19.23 24.42 15.50
C GLU A 448 -20.00 25.15 14.38
N GLU A 449 -20.27 26.46 14.55
CA GLU A 449 -20.96 27.26 13.53
C GLU A 449 -20.20 27.29 12.19
N THR A 450 -18.86 27.30 12.22
CA THR A 450 -18.01 27.30 11.02
C THR A 450 -18.07 25.94 10.33
N PHE A 451 -18.03 24.86 11.10
CA PHE A 451 -18.10 23.51 10.54
C PHE A 451 -19.47 23.23 9.94
N ASP A 452 -20.56 23.63 10.62
CA ASP A 452 -21.90 23.53 10.07
C ASP A 452 -22.02 24.28 8.74
N LEU A 453 -21.50 25.51 8.68
CA LEU A 453 -21.47 26.27 7.43
C LEU A 453 -20.67 25.54 6.34
N TRP A 454 -19.50 24.98 6.66
CA TRP A 454 -18.68 24.27 5.68
C TRP A 454 -19.37 23.00 5.17
N TRP A 455 -19.94 22.20 6.07
CA TRP A 455 -20.64 20.98 5.68
C TRP A 455 -21.94 21.27 4.91
N ASP A 456 -22.71 22.31 5.28
CA ASP A 456 -23.89 22.74 4.55
C ASP A 456 -23.52 23.19 3.14
N LYS A 457 -22.45 23.96 2.98
CA LYS A 457 -21.95 24.38 1.66
C LYS A 457 -21.41 23.21 0.84
N ALA A 458 -20.73 22.27 1.50
CA ALA A 458 -20.27 21.05 0.83
C ALA A 458 -21.46 20.22 0.31
N GLU A 459 -22.51 20.03 1.11
CA GLU A 459 -23.74 19.33 0.68
C GLU A 459 -24.49 20.06 -0.44
N GLU A 460 -24.65 21.40 -0.32
CA GLU A 460 -25.33 22.24 -1.32
C GLU A 460 -24.67 22.09 -2.72
N LEU A 461 -23.34 22.01 -2.75
CA LEU A 461 -22.54 21.98 -3.98
C LEU A 461 -22.18 20.57 -4.48
N ALA A 462 -22.49 19.54 -3.71
CA ALA A 462 -22.07 18.16 -4.00
C ALA A 462 -22.74 17.54 -5.24
N GLY A 463 -23.92 18.00 -5.64
CA GLY A 463 -24.67 17.43 -6.74
C GLY A 463 -25.00 15.94 -6.48
N ASP A 464 -24.60 15.06 -7.38
CA ASP A 464 -24.78 13.60 -7.26
C ASP A 464 -23.89 12.95 -6.19
N ARG A 465 -22.99 13.72 -5.55
CA ARG A 465 -22.07 13.28 -4.48
C ARG A 465 -22.57 13.57 -3.06
N THR A 466 -23.77 14.11 -2.90
CA THR A 466 -24.34 14.53 -1.59
C THR A 466 -24.29 13.42 -0.54
N GLU A 467 -24.51 12.15 -0.91
CA GLU A 467 -24.46 11.03 0.01
C GLU A 467 -23.03 10.79 0.56
N ALA A 468 -21.99 10.98 -0.26
CA ALA A 468 -20.60 10.88 0.17
C ALA A 468 -20.26 12.00 1.18
N VAL A 469 -20.72 13.23 0.94
CA VAL A 469 -20.54 14.37 1.86
C VAL A 469 -21.23 14.10 3.18
N ARG A 470 -22.49 13.66 3.18
CA ARG A 470 -23.26 13.36 4.40
C ARG A 470 -22.61 12.28 5.26
N ARG A 471 -22.08 11.22 4.63
CA ARG A 471 -21.35 10.19 5.38
C ARG A 471 -20.11 10.74 6.05
N SER A 472 -19.35 11.59 5.37
CA SER A 472 -18.14 12.19 5.94
C SER A 472 -18.46 13.24 7.01
N ARG A 473 -19.64 13.85 7.02
CA ARG A 473 -20.10 14.77 8.07
C ARG A 473 -20.38 14.07 9.41
N LEU A 474 -20.42 12.75 9.47
CA LEU A 474 -20.73 12.00 10.70
C LEU A 474 -19.57 11.99 11.72
N GLN A 475 -18.41 12.52 11.39
CA GLN A 475 -17.23 12.53 12.26
C GLN A 475 -17.28 13.56 13.39
#